data_cdd35f0a777d0ac97b361cc010604cfd
#
_entry.id   cdd35f0a777d0ac97b361cc010604cfd
#
_cell.length_a   1.000
_cell.length_b   1.000
_cell.length_c   1.000
_cell.angle_alpha   90.00
_cell.angle_beta   90.00
_cell.angle_gamma   90.00
#
_symmetry.space_group_name_H-M   'P 1'
#
loop_
_entity.id
_entity.type
_entity.pdbx_description
1 polymer ?
#
loop_
_entity_poly.entity_id
_entity_poly.type
_entity_poly.pdbx_seq_one_letter_code
_entity_poly.pdbx_strand_id
1 'polypeptide(L)'
;RYKEAAEFFSNFSISLKDNVWHQASGSFWAARSYAKLNKYEEINFWLNRAAKNPDSFYGLLACNILGIESPIDWEINKFNSSEKNNFLSLPSGMRIQALVQVGLPLQLEDEIIYMNSVLNVDIAEWSLQIAQHFNLAHTQLKIVNKLQQYGATLPIKYSYPTPLWKPKNGFKLQPEILYAFMHQESMFNKNAKSYRGAMGLMQVMPSTAKFISKNKEIKRSNENILKNPELNLEVGQEYIEYLLKLDSINNNLIFLTAAYN
;
A
#
# COMPACT_ATOMS: atom_id res chain seq x y z
N ARG A 1 3.06 33.60 14.58
CA ARG A 1 2.55 32.24 14.24
C ARG A 1 3.19 31.65 12.99
N TYR A 2 3.04 32.24 11.76
CA TYR A 2 3.62 31.65 10.53
C TYR A 2 5.15 31.74 10.47
N LYS A 3 5.76 32.81 11.03
CA LYS A 3 7.21 32.95 11.13
C LYS A 3 7.80 31.88 12.06
N GLU A 4 7.23 31.73 13.23
CA GLU A 4 7.61 30.71 14.23
C GLU A 4 7.43 29.29 13.66
N ALA A 5 6.32 29.02 12.95
CA ALA A 5 6.07 27.75 12.29
C ALA A 5 7.12 27.47 11.20
N ALA A 6 7.46 28.48 10.37
CA ALA A 6 8.48 28.35 9.36
C ALA A 6 9.84 27.98 9.97
N GLU A 7 10.27 28.69 11.02
CA GLU A 7 11.51 28.42 11.73
C GLU A 7 11.52 27.02 12.37
N PHE A 8 10.41 26.63 13.02
CA PHE A 8 10.26 25.31 13.62
C PHE A 8 10.38 24.18 12.59
N PHE A 9 9.60 24.22 11.52
CA PHE A 9 9.60 23.18 10.51
C PHE A 9 10.91 23.13 9.70
N SER A 10 11.56 24.27 9.48
CA SER A 10 12.88 24.34 8.87
C SER A 10 13.92 23.63 9.73
N ASN A 11 14.00 23.96 11.01
CA ASN A 11 14.91 23.35 11.97
C ASN A 11 14.61 21.84 12.13
N PHE A 12 13.33 21.46 12.21
CA PHE A 12 12.91 20.07 12.29
C PHE A 12 13.40 19.27 11.08
N SER A 13 13.21 19.78 9.85
CA SER A 13 13.70 19.13 8.64
C SER A 13 15.23 18.98 8.60
N ILE A 14 15.97 19.95 9.11
CA ILE A 14 17.44 19.94 9.08
C ILE A 14 18.01 18.99 10.15
N SER A 15 17.38 18.93 11.33
CA SER A 15 17.89 18.15 12.46
C SER A 15 17.76 16.62 12.27
N LEU A 16 16.83 16.17 11.46
CA LEU A 16 16.55 14.75 11.26
C LEU A 16 17.31 14.18 10.06
N LYS A 17 18.59 13.88 10.23
CA LYS A 17 19.45 13.42 9.12
C LYS A 17 19.09 12.03 8.59
N ASP A 18 18.59 11.15 9.46
CA ASP A 18 18.43 9.74 9.14
C ASP A 18 16.94 9.34 8.86
N ASN A 19 16.01 10.31 8.90
CA ASN A 19 14.59 10.05 8.66
C ASN A 19 14.06 10.89 7.49
N VAL A 20 14.17 10.32 6.31
CA VAL A 20 13.77 10.97 5.04
C VAL A 20 12.28 11.38 5.01
N TRP A 21 11.40 10.61 5.67
CA TRP A 21 9.97 10.91 5.75
C TRP A 21 9.70 12.17 6.57
N HIS A 22 10.35 12.30 7.73
CA HIS A 22 10.24 13.49 8.56
C HIS A 22 10.94 14.70 7.96
N GLN A 23 12.07 14.50 7.25
CA GLN A 23 12.70 15.57 6.49
C GLN A 23 11.77 16.14 5.42
N ALA A 24 11.12 15.27 4.64
CA ALA A 24 10.16 15.68 3.61
C ALA A 24 8.97 16.43 4.22
N SER A 25 8.40 15.92 5.33
CA SER A 25 7.27 16.56 6.01
C SER A 25 7.66 17.93 6.56
N GLY A 26 8.78 18.05 7.27
CA GLY A 26 9.28 19.31 7.78
C GLY A 26 9.53 20.33 6.68
N SER A 27 10.18 19.90 5.59
CA SER A 27 10.42 20.77 4.43
C SER A 27 9.12 21.25 3.79
N PHE A 28 8.14 20.37 3.60
CA PHE A 28 6.86 20.72 3.02
C PHE A 28 6.11 21.74 3.87
N TRP A 29 6.04 21.52 5.20
CA TRP A 29 5.37 22.45 6.11
C TRP A 29 6.13 23.75 6.29
N ALA A 30 7.46 23.78 6.18
CA ALA A 30 8.24 25.00 6.09
C ALA A 30 7.84 25.80 4.85
N ALA A 31 7.80 25.18 3.67
CA ALA A 31 7.35 25.82 2.43
C ALA A 31 5.94 26.41 2.56
N ARG A 32 5.00 25.64 3.14
CA ARG A 32 3.62 26.10 3.41
C ARG A 32 3.57 27.30 4.34
N SER A 33 4.44 27.35 5.35
CA SER A 33 4.54 28.48 6.29
C SER A 33 5.12 29.70 5.61
N TYR A 34 6.18 29.56 4.82
CA TYR A 34 6.77 30.64 4.03
C TYR A 34 5.82 31.17 2.96
N ALA A 35 4.94 30.32 2.40
CA ALA A 35 3.90 30.74 1.47
C ALA A 35 2.92 31.76 2.13
N LYS A 36 2.60 31.56 3.42
CA LYS A 36 1.77 32.51 4.18
C LYS A 36 2.48 33.82 4.50
N LEU A 37 3.80 33.86 4.32
CA LEU A 37 4.65 35.04 4.50
C LEU A 37 5.05 35.69 3.17
N ASN A 38 4.57 35.15 2.03
CA ASN A 38 4.89 35.59 0.66
C ASN A 38 6.41 35.57 0.35
N LYS A 39 7.15 34.60 0.95
CA LYS A 39 8.58 34.46 0.76
C LYS A 39 8.87 33.40 -0.32
N TYR A 40 8.88 33.81 -1.58
CA TYR A 40 8.89 32.93 -2.74
C TYR A 40 10.19 32.10 -2.88
N GLU A 41 11.34 32.67 -2.55
CA GLU A 41 12.62 31.95 -2.62
C GLU A 41 12.67 30.80 -1.62
N GLU A 42 12.23 31.05 -0.38
CA GLU A 42 12.13 30.02 0.65
C GLU A 42 11.11 28.94 0.29
N ILE A 43 9.98 29.31 -0.31
CA ILE A 43 8.98 28.35 -0.77
C ILE A 43 9.63 27.37 -1.73
N ASN A 44 10.30 27.88 -2.74
CA ASN A 44 10.94 27.06 -3.78
C ASN A 44 12.07 26.18 -3.17
N PHE A 45 12.89 26.76 -2.31
CA PHE A 45 13.97 26.02 -1.63
C PHE A 45 13.41 24.82 -0.84
N TRP A 46 12.40 25.06 0.00
CA TRP A 46 11.84 24.02 0.86
C TRP A 46 11.00 22.99 0.11
N LEU A 47 10.28 23.36 -0.96
CA LEU A 47 9.61 22.40 -1.83
C LEU A 47 10.61 21.50 -2.55
N ASN A 48 11.67 22.07 -3.12
CA ASN A 48 12.72 21.27 -3.76
C ASN A 48 13.43 20.32 -2.78
N ARG A 49 13.59 20.74 -1.52
CA ARG A 49 14.14 19.89 -0.47
C ARG A 49 13.19 18.73 -0.12
N ALA A 50 11.89 18.96 -0.05
CA ALA A 50 10.90 17.90 0.15
C ALA A 50 10.87 16.93 -1.03
N ALA A 51 10.89 17.43 -2.26
CA ALA A 51 10.86 16.66 -3.51
C ALA A 51 12.08 15.72 -3.70
N LYS A 52 13.18 15.92 -2.96
CA LYS A 52 14.30 14.97 -2.95
C LYS A 52 13.93 13.59 -2.36
N ASN A 53 12.82 13.48 -1.68
CA ASN A 53 12.33 12.24 -1.07
C ASN A 53 10.96 11.85 -1.67
N PRO A 54 10.89 11.53 -2.98
CA PRO A 54 9.63 11.30 -3.69
C PRO A 54 8.88 10.05 -3.19
N ASP A 55 9.55 9.18 -2.45
CA ASP A 55 8.96 8.00 -1.82
C ASP A 55 8.10 8.34 -0.59
N SER A 56 8.13 9.58 -0.14
CA SER A 56 7.31 10.06 0.96
C SER A 56 6.08 10.80 0.46
N PHE A 57 4.98 10.77 1.24
CA PHE A 57 3.76 11.51 0.93
C PHE A 57 4.02 13.01 0.67
N TYR A 58 4.79 13.67 1.53
CA TYR A 58 5.09 15.10 1.38
C TYR A 58 6.08 15.38 0.24
N GLY A 59 6.95 14.44 -0.07
CA GLY A 59 7.82 14.51 -1.24
C GLY A 59 7.03 14.43 -2.55
N LEU A 60 6.08 13.49 -2.66
CA LEU A 60 5.16 13.41 -3.80
C LEU A 60 4.32 14.68 -3.97
N LEU A 61 3.79 15.23 -2.86
CA LEU A 61 3.06 16.51 -2.91
C LEU A 61 3.95 17.65 -3.39
N ALA A 62 5.21 17.69 -2.96
CA ALA A 62 6.15 18.72 -3.41
C ALA A 62 6.50 18.56 -4.89
N CYS A 63 6.74 17.33 -5.38
CA CYS A 63 6.93 17.05 -6.81
C CYS A 63 5.73 17.56 -7.61
N ASN A 64 4.52 17.25 -7.19
CA ASN A 64 3.29 17.68 -7.87
C ASN A 64 3.18 19.22 -7.92
N ILE A 65 3.45 19.91 -6.81
CA ILE A 65 3.40 21.40 -6.76
C ILE A 65 4.47 22.03 -7.67
N LEU A 66 5.65 21.41 -7.76
CA LEU A 66 6.75 21.88 -8.59
C LEU A 66 6.60 21.50 -10.08
N GLY A 67 5.60 20.70 -10.44
CA GLY A 67 5.42 20.16 -11.79
C GLY A 67 6.52 19.15 -12.18
N ILE A 68 7.14 18.51 -11.19
CA ILE A 68 8.14 17.47 -11.40
C ILE A 68 7.41 16.13 -11.57
N GLU A 69 7.66 15.44 -12.67
CA GLU A 69 7.15 14.08 -12.88
C GLU A 69 7.71 13.14 -11.81
N SER A 70 6.84 12.27 -11.27
CA SER A 70 7.26 11.35 -10.21
C SER A 70 8.40 10.45 -10.72
N PRO A 71 9.56 10.41 -10.04
CA PRO A 71 10.69 9.57 -10.46
C PRO A 71 10.49 8.09 -10.10
N ILE A 72 9.32 7.69 -9.61
CA ILE A 72 9.04 6.30 -9.23
C ILE A 72 8.92 5.46 -10.49
N ASP A 73 9.88 4.54 -10.66
CA ASP A 73 9.82 3.50 -11.68
C ASP A 73 8.86 2.39 -11.24
N TRP A 74 7.73 2.26 -11.95
CA TRP A 74 6.73 1.23 -11.70
C TRP A 74 6.93 -0.04 -12.53
N GLU A 75 7.93 -0.07 -13.44
CA GLU A 75 8.19 -1.25 -14.26
C GLU A 75 8.68 -2.44 -13.41
N ILE A 76 8.19 -3.63 -13.75
CA ILE A 76 8.61 -4.87 -13.11
C ILE A 76 9.98 -5.26 -13.67
N ASN A 77 10.97 -5.43 -12.82
CA ASN A 77 12.28 -5.90 -13.25
C ASN A 77 12.19 -7.30 -13.86
N LYS A 78 12.83 -7.48 -15.01
CA LYS A 78 12.95 -8.80 -15.65
C LYS A 78 13.96 -9.64 -14.88
N PHE A 79 13.67 -10.93 -14.79
CA PHE A 79 14.55 -11.89 -14.16
C PHE A 79 15.95 -11.96 -14.81
N ASN A 80 16.99 -11.90 -14.00
CA ASN A 80 18.36 -12.21 -14.43
C ASN A 80 18.52 -13.75 -14.54
N SER A 81 19.09 -14.22 -15.67
CA SER A 81 19.15 -15.64 -16.00
C SER A 81 19.99 -16.49 -15.03
N SER A 82 21.07 -15.94 -14.47
CA SER A 82 21.96 -16.69 -13.56
C SER A 82 21.30 -16.93 -12.19
N GLU A 83 20.66 -15.90 -11.65
CA GLU A 83 19.94 -15.96 -10.39
C GLU A 83 18.75 -16.91 -10.51
N LYS A 84 18.03 -16.88 -11.64
CA LYS A 84 16.94 -17.82 -11.94
C LYS A 84 17.37 -19.27 -11.82
N ASN A 85 18.53 -19.62 -12.35
CA ASN A 85 19.03 -21.00 -12.30
C ASN A 85 19.36 -21.43 -10.86
N ASN A 86 19.95 -20.54 -10.06
CA ASN A 86 20.22 -20.80 -8.64
C ASN A 86 18.92 -21.04 -7.86
N PHE A 87 17.92 -20.20 -8.07
CA PHE A 87 16.61 -20.34 -7.44
C PHE A 87 15.94 -21.66 -7.85
N LEU A 88 15.92 -21.98 -9.13
CA LEU A 88 15.31 -23.21 -9.67
C LEU A 88 16.06 -24.47 -9.29
N SER A 89 17.31 -24.40 -8.81
CA SER A 89 18.03 -25.56 -8.28
C SER A 89 17.54 -25.97 -6.89
N LEU A 90 16.82 -25.10 -6.18
CA LEU A 90 16.25 -25.40 -4.86
C LEU A 90 14.97 -26.23 -4.98
N PRO A 91 14.70 -27.19 -4.06
CA PRO A 91 13.45 -27.95 -4.04
C PRO A 91 12.20 -27.05 -4.03
N SER A 92 12.23 -25.96 -3.26
CA SER A 92 11.14 -24.96 -3.24
C SER A 92 11.02 -24.23 -4.57
N GLY A 93 12.15 -23.89 -5.22
CA GLY A 93 12.15 -23.24 -6.53
C GLY A 93 11.53 -24.14 -7.62
N MET A 94 11.83 -25.43 -7.60
CA MET A 94 11.20 -26.42 -8.50
C MET A 94 9.68 -26.52 -8.27
N ARG A 95 9.23 -26.55 -7.01
CA ARG A 95 7.79 -26.57 -6.70
C ARG A 95 7.10 -25.29 -7.16
N ILE A 96 7.72 -24.14 -6.93
CA ILE A 96 7.22 -22.83 -7.39
C ILE A 96 7.09 -22.85 -8.93
N GLN A 97 8.11 -23.32 -9.64
CA GLN A 97 8.04 -23.42 -11.11
C GLN A 97 6.89 -24.32 -11.57
N ALA A 98 6.70 -25.46 -10.93
CA ALA A 98 5.61 -26.38 -11.26
C ALA A 98 4.23 -25.71 -11.00
N LEU A 99 4.05 -25.02 -9.88
CA LEU A 99 2.81 -24.30 -9.54
C LEU A 99 2.52 -23.17 -10.53
N VAL A 100 3.56 -22.47 -10.99
CA VAL A 100 3.45 -21.46 -12.07
C VAL A 100 2.97 -22.10 -13.36
N GLN A 101 3.55 -23.24 -13.76
CA GLN A 101 3.19 -23.93 -15.01
C GLN A 101 1.75 -24.44 -15.03
N VAL A 102 1.23 -24.87 -13.87
CA VAL A 102 -0.15 -25.37 -13.76
C VAL A 102 -1.17 -24.27 -13.42
N GLY A 103 -0.73 -23.03 -13.23
CA GLY A 103 -1.61 -21.88 -13.00
C GLY A 103 -2.34 -21.90 -11.66
N LEU A 104 -1.68 -22.27 -10.56
CA LEU A 104 -2.22 -22.35 -9.20
C LEU A 104 -1.68 -21.23 -8.29
N PRO A 105 -2.11 -19.97 -8.45
CA PRO A 105 -1.54 -18.82 -7.76
C PRO A 105 -1.69 -18.86 -6.24
N LEU A 106 -2.75 -19.46 -5.69
CA LEU A 106 -2.95 -19.53 -4.24
C LEU A 106 -1.98 -20.51 -3.57
N GLN A 107 -1.75 -21.67 -4.20
CA GLN A 107 -0.76 -22.64 -3.74
C GLN A 107 0.68 -22.12 -3.92
N LEU A 108 0.90 -21.32 -4.96
CA LEU A 108 2.14 -20.58 -5.16
C LEU A 108 2.41 -19.60 -4.02
N GLU A 109 1.37 -18.89 -3.54
CA GLU A 109 1.48 -18.00 -2.39
C GLU A 109 1.95 -18.73 -1.14
N ASP A 110 1.34 -19.87 -0.82
CA ASP A 110 1.70 -20.67 0.35
C ASP A 110 3.15 -21.18 0.27
N GLU A 111 3.60 -21.63 -0.90
CA GLU A 111 4.97 -22.12 -1.13
C GLU A 111 6.00 -20.99 -1.00
N ILE A 112 5.71 -19.80 -1.52
CA ILE A 112 6.59 -18.62 -1.38
C ILE A 112 6.68 -18.18 0.08
N ILE A 113 5.57 -18.17 0.82
CA ILE A 113 5.56 -17.84 2.25
C ILE A 113 6.41 -18.84 3.03
N TYR A 114 6.24 -20.14 2.77
CA TYR A 114 7.04 -21.19 3.38
C TYR A 114 8.52 -21.01 3.09
N MET A 115 8.89 -20.82 1.83
CA MET A 115 10.25 -20.58 1.39
C MET A 115 10.88 -19.39 2.13
N ASN A 116 10.15 -18.26 2.23
CA ASN A 116 10.64 -17.06 2.93
C ASN A 116 10.78 -17.24 4.46
N SER A 117 10.19 -18.26 5.06
CA SER A 117 10.43 -18.57 6.47
C SER A 117 11.83 -19.14 6.72
N VAL A 118 12.47 -19.71 5.69
CA VAL A 118 13.74 -20.46 5.76
C VAL A 118 14.91 -19.72 5.10
N LEU A 119 14.65 -18.68 4.25
CA LEU A 119 15.65 -18.14 3.33
C LEU A 119 16.42 -16.91 3.81
N ASN A 120 17.63 -16.79 3.21
CA ASN A 120 18.46 -15.60 3.24
C ASN A 120 17.96 -14.49 2.29
N VAL A 121 18.59 -13.31 2.38
CA VAL A 121 18.19 -12.10 1.64
C VAL A 121 18.27 -12.29 0.11
N ASP A 122 19.24 -13.07 -0.39
CA ASP A 122 19.50 -13.22 -1.83
C ASP A 122 18.34 -13.89 -2.59
N ILE A 123 17.63 -14.80 -1.92
CA ILE A 123 16.50 -15.53 -2.52
C ILE A 123 15.19 -14.78 -2.31
N ALA A 124 15.13 -13.88 -1.32
CA ALA A 124 13.93 -13.09 -1.04
C ALA A 124 13.61 -12.11 -2.20
N GLU A 125 14.62 -11.58 -2.89
CA GLU A 125 14.41 -10.70 -4.03
C GLU A 125 13.73 -11.42 -5.20
N TRP A 126 14.08 -12.68 -5.44
CA TRP A 126 13.41 -13.54 -6.43
C TRP A 126 11.96 -13.82 -6.07
N SER A 127 11.74 -14.17 -4.81
CA SER A 127 10.38 -14.37 -4.30
C SER A 127 9.53 -13.13 -4.45
N LEU A 128 10.13 -11.95 -4.28
CA LEU A 128 9.47 -10.65 -4.45
C LEU A 128 9.05 -10.43 -5.90
N GLN A 129 9.93 -10.70 -6.86
CA GLN A 129 9.60 -10.58 -8.29
C GLN A 129 8.51 -11.56 -8.72
N ILE A 130 8.54 -12.81 -8.22
CA ILE A 130 7.48 -13.80 -8.47
C ILE A 130 6.16 -13.33 -7.87
N ALA A 131 6.16 -12.90 -6.61
CA ALA A 131 4.96 -12.41 -5.95
C ALA A 131 4.35 -11.22 -6.71
N GLN A 132 5.17 -10.30 -7.20
CA GLN A 132 4.73 -9.17 -8.02
C GLN A 132 4.15 -9.63 -9.37
N HIS A 133 4.85 -10.54 -10.08
CA HIS A 133 4.40 -11.05 -11.37
C HIS A 133 3.03 -11.73 -11.30
N PHE A 134 2.76 -12.46 -10.22
CA PHE A 134 1.49 -13.14 -9.97
C PHE A 134 0.49 -12.33 -9.14
N ASN A 135 0.76 -11.04 -8.89
CA ASN A 135 -0.09 -10.14 -8.10
C ASN A 135 -0.44 -10.70 -6.70
N LEU A 136 0.52 -11.38 -6.05
CA LEU A 136 0.37 -11.95 -4.71
C LEU A 136 0.67 -10.87 -3.66
N ALA A 137 -0.21 -9.90 -3.56
CA ALA A 137 -0.01 -8.65 -2.81
C ALA A 137 0.38 -8.88 -1.33
N HIS A 138 -0.29 -9.78 -0.63
CA HIS A 138 0.02 -10.11 0.76
C HIS A 138 1.42 -10.68 0.94
N THR A 139 1.77 -11.64 0.09
CA THR A 139 3.10 -12.27 0.07
C THR A 139 4.18 -11.26 -0.27
N GLN A 140 3.96 -10.40 -1.26
CA GLN A 140 4.87 -9.33 -1.62
C GLN A 140 5.19 -8.44 -0.41
N LEU A 141 4.17 -7.95 0.30
CA LEU A 141 4.38 -7.09 1.49
C LEU A 141 5.08 -7.84 2.63
N LYS A 142 4.79 -9.11 2.84
CA LYS A 142 5.54 -9.92 3.84
C LYS A 142 7.02 -9.99 3.52
N ILE A 143 7.38 -10.18 2.26
CA ILE A 143 8.78 -10.23 1.82
C ILE A 143 9.43 -8.86 1.99
N VAL A 144 8.75 -7.79 1.53
CA VAL A 144 9.24 -6.40 1.68
C VAL A 144 9.53 -6.08 3.14
N ASN A 145 8.57 -6.31 4.03
CA ASN A 145 8.76 -6.05 5.46
C ASN A 145 9.92 -6.84 6.05
N LYS A 146 10.08 -8.10 5.66
CA LYS A 146 11.19 -8.93 6.12
C LYS A 146 12.54 -8.38 5.64
N LEU A 147 12.66 -8.04 4.36
CA LEU A 147 13.89 -7.47 3.79
C LEU A 147 14.26 -6.14 4.46
N GLN A 148 13.28 -5.27 4.68
CA GLN A 148 13.49 -3.99 5.38
C GLN A 148 13.94 -4.17 6.83
N GLN A 149 13.43 -5.19 7.53
CA GLN A 149 13.90 -5.54 8.88
C GLN A 149 15.39 -5.96 8.91
N TYR A 150 15.89 -6.52 7.80
CA TYR A 150 17.31 -6.81 7.61
C TYR A 150 18.13 -5.66 7.03
N GLY A 151 17.54 -4.46 6.94
CA GLY A 151 18.22 -3.25 6.48
C GLY A 151 18.29 -3.08 4.95
N ALA A 152 17.54 -3.89 4.19
CA ALA A 152 17.51 -3.73 2.74
C ALA A 152 16.75 -2.46 2.34
N THR A 153 17.32 -1.69 1.41
CA THR A 153 16.63 -0.58 0.73
C THR A 153 16.03 -1.11 -0.57
N LEU A 154 14.71 -1.07 -0.67
CA LEU A 154 13.97 -1.61 -1.80
C LEU A 154 13.31 -0.48 -2.60
N PRO A 155 13.18 -0.64 -3.94
CA PRO A 155 12.34 0.25 -4.75
C PRO A 155 10.92 0.33 -4.19
N ILE A 156 10.37 1.54 -4.11
CA ILE A 156 9.07 1.81 -3.48
C ILE A 156 7.91 1.03 -4.13
N LYS A 157 8.01 0.72 -5.42
CA LYS A 157 7.02 -0.08 -6.16
C LYS A 157 6.68 -1.40 -5.48
N TYR A 158 7.62 -2.00 -4.77
CA TYR A 158 7.37 -3.25 -4.05
C TYR A 158 6.49 -3.07 -2.80
N SER A 159 6.41 -1.86 -2.26
CA SER A 159 5.54 -1.53 -1.13
C SER A 159 4.08 -1.25 -1.54
N TYR A 160 3.81 -1.15 -2.84
CA TYR A 160 2.47 -0.88 -3.37
C TYR A 160 2.04 -1.95 -4.38
N PRO A 161 1.76 -3.18 -3.92
CA PRO A 161 1.38 -4.28 -4.79
C PRO A 161 -0.02 -4.11 -5.38
N THR A 162 -0.21 -4.69 -6.57
CA THR A 162 -1.54 -4.84 -7.18
C THR A 162 -2.12 -6.20 -6.80
N PRO A 163 -3.32 -6.29 -6.19
CA PRO A 163 -3.91 -7.56 -5.80
C PRO A 163 -4.58 -8.30 -6.96
N LEU A 164 -4.76 -9.61 -6.81
CA LEU A 164 -5.51 -10.45 -7.76
C LEU A 164 -7.01 -10.16 -7.78
N TRP A 165 -7.56 -9.73 -6.65
CA TRP A 165 -9.00 -9.71 -6.43
C TRP A 165 -9.65 -8.43 -6.94
N LYS A 166 -10.93 -8.58 -7.34
CA LYS A 166 -11.81 -7.48 -7.76
C LYS A 166 -13.14 -7.61 -6.99
N PRO A 167 -13.88 -6.51 -6.80
CA PRO A 167 -15.25 -6.60 -6.32
C PRO A 167 -16.08 -7.52 -7.23
N LYS A 168 -17.03 -8.27 -6.67
CA LYS A 168 -17.87 -9.23 -7.41
C LYS A 168 -18.54 -8.62 -8.64
N ASN A 169 -19.00 -7.37 -8.54
CA ASN A 169 -19.65 -6.65 -9.62
C ASN A 169 -18.72 -5.61 -10.33
N GLY A 170 -17.40 -5.78 -10.15
CA GLY A 170 -16.40 -4.88 -10.70
C GLY A 170 -16.17 -3.60 -9.88
N PHE A 171 -15.20 -2.81 -10.33
CA PHE A 171 -14.87 -1.55 -9.68
C PHE A 171 -15.88 -0.46 -10.05
N LYS A 172 -16.42 0.24 -9.04
CA LYS A 172 -17.25 1.45 -9.15
C LYS A 172 -16.48 2.70 -8.74
N LEU A 173 -15.42 2.51 -7.96
CA LEU A 173 -14.44 3.51 -7.57
C LEU A 173 -13.13 3.24 -8.29
N GLN A 174 -12.23 4.21 -8.29
CA GLN A 174 -10.86 4.00 -8.76
C GLN A 174 -10.22 2.85 -7.95
N PRO A 175 -9.66 1.82 -8.60
CA PRO A 175 -9.09 0.65 -7.92
C PRO A 175 -8.08 1.00 -6.84
N GLU A 176 -7.30 2.07 -7.05
CA GLU A 176 -6.26 2.56 -6.15
C GLU A 176 -6.82 2.94 -4.78
N ILE A 177 -8.06 3.42 -4.71
CA ILE A 177 -8.73 3.72 -3.44
C ILE A 177 -8.93 2.42 -2.65
N LEU A 178 -9.46 1.38 -3.29
CA LEU A 178 -9.66 0.09 -2.62
C LEU A 178 -8.32 -0.54 -2.22
N TYR A 179 -7.30 -0.42 -3.09
CA TYR A 179 -5.96 -0.94 -2.80
C TYR A 179 -5.34 -0.25 -1.58
N ALA A 180 -5.50 1.07 -1.45
CA ALA A 180 -5.03 1.82 -0.29
C ALA A 180 -5.71 1.35 1.01
N PHE A 181 -7.04 1.14 0.99
CA PHE A 181 -7.76 0.58 2.14
C PHE A 181 -7.31 -0.85 2.45
N MET A 182 -7.22 -1.75 1.46
CA MET A 182 -6.73 -3.11 1.68
C MET A 182 -5.31 -3.15 2.26
N HIS A 183 -4.44 -2.26 1.79
CA HIS A 183 -3.08 -2.13 2.30
C HIS A 183 -3.09 -1.78 3.80
N GLN A 184 -3.86 -0.75 4.17
CA GLN A 184 -3.95 -0.25 5.53
C GLN A 184 -4.66 -1.23 6.48
N GLU A 185 -5.77 -1.83 6.04
CA GLU A 185 -6.66 -2.62 6.89
C GLU A 185 -6.16 -4.06 7.15
N SER A 186 -5.58 -4.68 6.14
CA SER A 186 -5.22 -6.10 6.23
C SER A 186 -3.85 -6.46 5.67
N MET A 187 -3.12 -5.51 5.08
CA MET A 187 -1.94 -5.81 4.24
C MET A 187 -2.30 -6.88 3.18
N PHE A 188 -3.46 -6.75 2.55
CA PHE A 188 -4.03 -7.70 1.59
C PHE A 188 -4.26 -9.12 2.11
N ASN A 189 -4.37 -9.33 3.43
CA ASN A 189 -4.68 -10.63 4.01
C ASN A 189 -6.19 -10.90 3.97
N LYS A 190 -6.63 -11.75 3.05
CA LYS A 190 -8.05 -12.16 2.93
C LYS A 190 -8.62 -12.85 4.18
N ASN A 191 -7.76 -13.45 5.00
CA ASN A 191 -8.13 -14.17 6.21
C ASN A 191 -8.02 -13.31 7.48
N ALA A 192 -7.67 -12.03 7.36
CA ALA A 192 -7.54 -11.16 8.51
C ALA A 192 -8.84 -11.08 9.32
N LYS A 193 -8.70 -11.16 10.65
CA LYS A 193 -9.78 -10.95 11.60
C LYS A 193 -9.24 -10.11 12.75
N SER A 194 -9.85 -8.95 12.99
CA SER A 194 -9.46 -8.09 14.09
C SER A 194 -10.01 -8.61 15.42
N TYR A 195 -9.46 -8.12 16.53
CA TYR A 195 -9.97 -8.43 17.88
C TYR A 195 -11.45 -8.04 18.04
N ARG A 196 -11.92 -6.99 17.38
CA ARG A 196 -13.31 -6.53 17.41
C ARG A 196 -14.21 -7.23 16.41
N GLY A 197 -13.68 -8.16 15.62
CA GLY A 197 -14.44 -8.98 14.68
C GLY A 197 -14.56 -8.40 13.27
N ALA A 198 -13.82 -7.36 12.93
CA ALA A 198 -13.69 -6.92 11.54
C ALA A 198 -12.99 -7.99 10.69
N MET A 199 -13.39 -8.20 9.44
CA MET A 199 -13.00 -9.36 8.66
C MET A 199 -12.58 -9.02 7.23
N GLY A 200 -11.61 -9.80 6.72
CA GLY A 200 -11.20 -9.85 5.33
C GLY A 200 -10.33 -8.66 4.89
N LEU A 201 -10.22 -8.50 3.59
CA LEU A 201 -9.33 -7.53 2.94
C LEU A 201 -9.56 -6.09 3.39
N MET A 202 -10.83 -5.69 3.49
CA MET A 202 -11.27 -4.34 3.83
C MET A 202 -11.65 -4.18 5.32
N GLN A 203 -11.40 -5.21 6.17
CA GLN A 203 -11.71 -5.22 7.61
C GLN A 203 -13.13 -4.73 7.91
N VAL A 204 -14.12 -5.27 7.17
CA VAL A 204 -15.52 -4.87 7.34
C VAL A 204 -16.12 -5.57 8.55
N MET A 205 -16.82 -4.80 9.39
CA MET A 205 -17.62 -5.39 10.50
C MET A 205 -18.85 -6.12 9.94
N PRO A 206 -19.22 -7.30 10.49
CA PRO A 206 -20.42 -8.01 10.05
C PRO A 206 -21.71 -7.18 10.12
N SER A 207 -21.82 -6.30 11.12
CA SER A 207 -22.95 -5.37 11.23
C SER A 207 -22.99 -4.36 10.09
N THR A 208 -21.83 -3.77 9.75
CA THR A 208 -21.69 -2.84 8.63
C THR A 208 -22.02 -3.54 7.32
N ALA A 209 -21.54 -4.77 7.12
CA ALA A 209 -21.83 -5.55 5.92
C ALA A 209 -23.33 -5.79 5.75
N LYS A 210 -24.04 -6.14 6.82
CA LYS A 210 -25.50 -6.34 6.79
C LYS A 210 -26.27 -5.05 6.54
N PHE A 211 -25.78 -3.93 7.06
CA PHE A 211 -26.41 -2.62 6.89
C PHE A 211 -26.26 -2.13 5.45
N ILE A 212 -25.03 -2.16 4.91
CA ILE A 212 -24.71 -1.51 3.64
C ILE A 212 -25.05 -2.38 2.43
N SER A 213 -24.84 -3.69 2.50
CA SER A 213 -24.93 -4.55 1.33
C SER A 213 -26.36 -4.70 0.82
N LYS A 214 -26.50 -4.55 -0.49
CA LYS A 214 -27.72 -4.89 -1.23
C LYS A 214 -27.82 -6.40 -1.50
N ASN A 215 -26.73 -7.15 -1.33
CA ASN A 215 -26.66 -8.58 -1.60
C ASN A 215 -27.40 -9.37 -0.49
N LYS A 216 -28.45 -10.12 -0.90
CA LYS A 216 -29.23 -10.95 0.02
C LYS A 216 -28.43 -12.10 0.64
N GLU A 217 -27.41 -12.58 -0.06
CA GLU A 217 -26.50 -13.61 0.43
C GLU A 217 -25.74 -13.11 1.66
N ILE A 218 -25.15 -11.92 1.61
CA ILE A 218 -24.45 -11.31 2.73
C ILE A 218 -25.38 -11.09 3.93
N LYS A 219 -26.62 -10.66 3.68
CA LYS A 219 -27.61 -10.43 4.75
C LYS A 219 -28.04 -11.70 5.47
N ARG A 220 -28.04 -12.85 4.78
CA ARG A 220 -28.54 -14.12 5.29
C ARG A 220 -27.46 -15.05 5.81
N SER A 221 -26.22 -14.89 5.32
CA SER A 221 -25.10 -15.74 5.67
C SER A 221 -24.50 -15.38 7.03
N ASN A 222 -23.70 -16.30 7.56
CA ASN A 222 -22.85 -16.03 8.70
C ASN A 222 -21.69 -15.10 8.32
N GLU A 223 -20.97 -14.61 9.33
CA GLU A 223 -19.86 -13.68 9.14
C GLU A 223 -18.71 -14.21 8.26
N ASN A 224 -18.56 -15.55 8.15
CA ASN A 224 -17.46 -16.16 7.38
C ASN A 224 -17.53 -15.85 5.87
N ILE A 225 -18.68 -15.41 5.35
CA ILE A 225 -18.80 -14.97 3.96
C ILE A 225 -17.88 -13.78 3.66
N LEU A 226 -17.56 -12.96 4.67
CA LEU A 226 -16.64 -11.84 4.56
C LEU A 226 -15.16 -12.26 4.37
N LYS A 227 -14.84 -13.55 4.47
CA LYS A 227 -13.54 -14.10 4.07
C LYS A 227 -13.43 -14.33 2.56
N ASN A 228 -14.56 -14.30 1.83
CA ASN A 228 -14.51 -14.30 0.39
C ASN A 228 -14.00 -12.94 -0.11
N PRO A 229 -12.89 -12.88 -0.86
CA PRO A 229 -12.26 -11.63 -1.26
C PRO A 229 -13.18 -10.74 -2.10
N GLU A 230 -13.86 -11.31 -3.09
CA GLU A 230 -14.71 -10.57 -4.03
C GLU A 230 -15.92 -9.95 -3.32
N LEU A 231 -16.55 -10.70 -2.40
CA LEU A 231 -17.67 -10.20 -1.61
C LEU A 231 -17.23 -9.18 -0.57
N ASN A 232 -16.07 -9.37 0.04
CA ASN A 232 -15.52 -8.43 0.99
C ASN A 232 -15.20 -7.08 0.32
N LEU A 233 -14.60 -7.11 -0.87
CA LEU A 233 -14.33 -5.93 -1.68
C LEU A 233 -15.61 -5.24 -2.15
N GLU A 234 -16.62 -6.01 -2.55
CA GLU A 234 -17.93 -5.44 -2.93
C GLU A 234 -18.55 -4.65 -1.79
N VAL A 235 -18.58 -5.25 -0.59
CA VAL A 235 -19.13 -4.58 0.60
C VAL A 235 -18.28 -3.38 1.02
N GLY A 236 -16.95 -3.53 1.00
CA GLY A 236 -16.03 -2.42 1.31
C GLY A 236 -16.22 -1.23 0.37
N GLN A 237 -16.36 -1.51 -0.93
CA GLN A 237 -16.65 -0.50 -1.95
C GLN A 237 -18.02 0.17 -1.70
N GLU A 238 -19.07 -0.60 -1.45
CA GLU A 238 -20.41 -0.07 -1.12
C GLU A 238 -20.35 0.83 0.13
N TYR A 239 -19.56 0.45 1.13
CA TYR A 239 -19.39 1.27 2.33
C TYR A 239 -18.64 2.58 2.07
N ILE A 240 -17.57 2.54 1.28
CA ILE A 240 -16.86 3.76 0.85
C ILE A 240 -17.81 4.68 0.06
N GLU A 241 -18.57 4.14 -0.91
CA GLU A 241 -19.56 4.90 -1.67
C GLU A 241 -20.63 5.54 -0.77
N TYR A 242 -21.07 4.83 0.27
CA TYR A 242 -21.99 5.35 1.25
C TYR A 242 -21.40 6.53 2.03
N LEU A 243 -20.17 6.36 2.56
CA LEU A 243 -19.48 7.41 3.31
C LEU A 243 -19.24 8.66 2.45
N LEU A 244 -18.79 8.50 1.21
CA LEU A 244 -18.54 9.62 0.30
C LEU A 244 -19.77 10.49 0.04
N LYS A 245 -21.00 9.92 0.12
CA LYS A 245 -22.27 10.64 -0.08
C LYS A 245 -22.75 11.40 1.14
N LEU A 246 -22.14 11.20 2.31
CA LEU A 246 -22.50 11.95 3.51
C LEU A 246 -22.06 13.42 3.37
N ASP A 247 -22.94 14.37 3.69
CA ASP A 247 -22.65 15.81 3.61
C ASP A 247 -21.42 16.20 4.42
N SER A 248 -21.20 15.53 5.56
CA SER A 248 -20.01 15.74 6.42
C SER A 248 -18.70 15.32 5.76
N ILE A 249 -18.75 14.43 4.78
CA ILE A 249 -17.57 13.91 4.06
C ILE A 249 -17.39 14.65 2.72
N ASN A 250 -18.48 14.90 2.01
CA ASN A 250 -18.51 15.69 0.79
C ASN A 250 -17.37 15.35 -0.21
N ASN A 251 -17.22 14.07 -0.53
CA ASN A 251 -16.16 13.54 -1.40
C ASN A 251 -14.71 13.86 -0.97
N ASN A 252 -14.48 14.25 0.27
CA ASN A 252 -13.14 14.52 0.79
C ASN A 252 -12.48 13.23 1.27
N LEU A 253 -11.36 12.84 0.63
CA LEU A 253 -10.65 11.60 0.96
C LEU A 253 -10.07 11.59 2.39
N ILE A 254 -9.67 12.73 2.94
CA ILE A 254 -9.16 12.81 4.31
C ILE A 254 -10.29 12.53 5.31
N PHE A 255 -11.48 13.10 5.07
CA PHE A 255 -12.65 12.83 5.91
C PHE A 255 -13.15 11.41 5.73
N LEU A 256 -13.07 10.86 4.50
CA LEU A 256 -13.38 9.45 4.23
C LEU A 256 -12.51 8.52 5.09
N THR A 257 -11.19 8.71 5.08
CA THR A 257 -10.29 7.84 5.85
C THR A 257 -10.55 7.93 7.36
N ALA A 258 -10.86 9.11 7.88
CA ALA A 258 -11.24 9.30 9.28
C ALA A 258 -12.58 8.65 9.63
N ALA A 259 -13.54 8.64 8.72
CA ALA A 259 -14.88 8.06 8.94
C ALA A 259 -14.91 6.53 8.75
N TYR A 260 -13.99 5.98 7.97
CA TYR A 260 -13.89 4.53 7.75
C TYR A 260 -13.37 3.80 8.99
N ASN A 261 -12.41 4.41 9.71
CA ASN A 261 -11.86 3.92 10.98
C ASN A 261 -12.86 4.08 12.14
#